data_aeeaf20933dac463688221a6ab33a6fe
#
_entry.id   aeeaf20933dac463688221a6ab33a6fe
#
_cell.length_a   1.000
_cell.length_b   1.000
_cell.length_c   1.000
_cell.angle_alpha   90.00
_cell.angle_beta   90.00
_cell.angle_gamma   90.00
#
_symmetry.space_group_name_H-M   'P 1'
#
loop_
_entity.id
_entity.type
_entity.pdbx_description
1 polymer ?
#
loop_
_entity_poly.entity_id
_entity_poly.type
_entity_poly.pdbx_seq_one_letter_code
_entity_poly.pdbx_strand_id
1 'polypeptide(L)'
;MDDDRLTGAGRPIRSGRDIGRDGISGSYRPAIRASKLIPLLFPLLASCSGVQSALDPAGREASDVANLFFVMLIGGVVIWAGVVGLLFHAARKRRPYSEKRAGQIILWGGAVFPTVTLAALLSYAVWLMPNIRPWFGEDVGVRRVEVTGEQFWWRVRYLDEGGAVAFETANEVRVPIGERVVFLLNSPDVIHSFWIPVLGGKMDMIPGRENRLTLQAEKPGTYRGVCAEFCGTSHALMAFTVQAMEPEAYEAWVAARRKTSGGQDKEGLALFLRHGCAACHAISGTEARGTIGPDLTAFGERGSVGAGALPNGKEHVARFIRDAGQVKPEARMPHFSMLEEADIDRIAAYLKGLR
;
A
#
# COMPACT_ATOMS: atom_id res chain seq x y z
N MET A 1 33.27 -49.62 -43.63
CA MET A 1 34.06 -50.36 -42.64
C MET A 1 33.06 -50.66 -41.58
N ASP A 2 32.46 -51.73 -41.84
CA ASP A 2 32.35 -53.04 -41.16
C ASP A 2 31.40 -52.93 -39.94
N ASP A 3 30.21 -53.42 -40.04
CA ASP A 3 29.72 -54.83 -40.18
C ASP A 3 29.84 -55.53 -38.81
N ASP A 4 28.78 -56.00 -38.28
CA ASP A 4 28.21 -57.32 -38.15
C ASP A 4 27.13 -57.40 -37.06
N ARG A 5 25.91 -57.68 -37.44
CA ARG A 5 25.14 -58.90 -37.28
C ARG A 5 25.42 -59.75 -36.02
N LEU A 6 24.35 -60.03 -35.27
CA LEU A 6 23.93 -61.42 -35.04
C LEU A 6 22.49 -61.52 -34.50
N THR A 7 21.75 -62.23 -35.25
CA THR A 7 20.49 -62.96 -35.11
C THR A 7 20.42 -63.89 -33.90
N GLY A 8 19.27 -64.00 -33.29
CA GLY A 8 18.94 -65.05 -32.31
C GLY A 8 17.43 -65.26 -32.18
N ALA A 9 17.02 -66.35 -32.77
CA ALA A 9 15.66 -66.84 -32.96
C ALA A 9 14.99 -67.34 -31.71
N GLY A 10 13.72 -67.16 -31.62
CA GLY A 10 12.63 -68.01 -31.39
C GLY A 10 12.46 -68.87 -30.13
N ARG A 11 11.30 -68.76 -29.48
CA ARG A 11 10.42 -69.90 -29.18
C ARG A 11 9.07 -69.41 -28.64
N PRO A 12 7.96 -70.01 -29.01
CA PRO A 12 6.61 -69.74 -28.49
C PRO A 12 6.30 -70.64 -27.28
N ILE A 13 5.60 -70.11 -26.28
CA ILE A 13 4.99 -70.90 -25.20
C ILE A 13 3.50 -70.58 -25.06
N ARG A 14 2.70 -71.52 -25.42
CA ARG A 14 1.40 -72.04 -24.97
C ARG A 14 0.56 -71.17 -24.03
N SER A 15 -0.62 -70.84 -24.50
CA SER A 15 -2.00 -71.26 -24.13
C SER A 15 -2.30 -71.53 -22.63
N GLY A 16 -3.29 -70.77 -22.16
CA GLY A 16 -4.35 -71.36 -21.35
C GLY A 16 -4.29 -71.11 -19.86
N ARG A 17 -5.16 -70.25 -19.37
CA ARG A 17 -6.13 -70.57 -18.33
C ARG A 17 -7.16 -69.45 -18.20
N ASP A 18 -8.40 -69.79 -18.48
CA ASP A 18 -9.60 -69.05 -18.01
C ASP A 18 -9.55 -68.92 -16.47
N ILE A 19 -9.67 -67.67 -15.98
CA ILE A 19 -10.04 -67.43 -14.60
C ILE A 19 -11.16 -66.36 -14.61
N GLY A 20 -12.27 -66.75 -14.06
CA GLY A 20 -13.54 -66.18 -13.72
C GLY A 20 -13.73 -64.65 -13.84
N ARG A 21 -14.74 -64.32 -14.58
CA ARG A 21 -15.49 -63.07 -14.41
C ARG A 21 -16.28 -63.17 -13.10
N ASP A 22 -15.75 -62.56 -12.05
CA ASP A 22 -16.62 -62.17 -10.92
C ASP A 22 -16.72 -60.66 -10.88
N GLY A 23 -17.94 -60.21 -11.05
CA GLY A 23 -18.31 -58.80 -11.07
C GLY A 23 -18.14 -58.15 -9.72
N ILE A 24 -17.39 -57.06 -9.72
CA ILE A 24 -17.48 -56.07 -8.65
C ILE A 24 -17.83 -54.73 -9.31
N SER A 25 -19.15 -54.53 -9.52
CA SER A 25 -19.71 -53.22 -9.81
C SER A 25 -19.84 -52.43 -8.48
N GLY A 26 -18.74 -51.86 -8.03
CA GLY A 26 -18.75 -50.90 -6.94
C GLY A 26 -18.66 -49.47 -7.51
N SER A 27 -19.80 -48.87 -7.78
CA SER A 27 -19.87 -47.43 -8.12
C SER A 27 -19.50 -46.61 -6.90
N TYR A 28 -18.21 -46.27 -6.76
CA TYR A 28 -17.75 -45.30 -5.79
C TYR A 28 -18.13 -43.90 -6.30
N ARG A 29 -19.27 -43.39 -5.87
CA ARG A 29 -19.61 -41.96 -5.97
C ARG A 29 -19.08 -41.27 -4.72
N PRO A 30 -18.04 -40.44 -4.79
CA PRO A 30 -17.71 -39.58 -3.69
C PRO A 30 -18.76 -38.47 -3.62
N ALA A 31 -19.75 -38.66 -2.76
CA ALA A 31 -20.60 -37.55 -2.33
C ALA A 31 -19.77 -36.59 -1.49
N ILE A 32 -19.15 -35.60 -2.13
CA ILE A 32 -18.56 -34.46 -1.42
C ILE A 32 -19.75 -33.75 -0.78
N ARG A 33 -19.94 -33.98 0.52
CA ARG A 33 -20.96 -33.29 1.31
C ARG A 33 -20.62 -31.81 1.29
N ALA A 34 -21.48 -31.00 0.69
CA ALA A 34 -21.35 -29.53 0.61
C ALA A 34 -21.11 -28.85 1.98
N SER A 35 -21.49 -29.52 3.09
CA SER A 35 -21.27 -29.05 4.44
C SER A 35 -19.80 -28.96 4.90
N LYS A 36 -18.83 -29.57 4.17
CA LYS A 36 -17.40 -29.47 4.48
C LYS A 36 -16.66 -28.30 3.78
N LEU A 37 -17.31 -27.62 2.85
CA LEU A 37 -16.73 -26.47 2.13
C LEU A 37 -17.00 -25.13 2.83
N ILE A 38 -18.01 -25.06 3.72
CA ILE A 38 -18.38 -23.84 4.45
C ILE A 38 -17.26 -23.32 5.36
N PRO A 39 -16.54 -24.14 6.16
CA PRO A 39 -15.47 -23.63 7.04
C PRO A 39 -14.21 -23.17 6.27
N LEU A 40 -14.01 -23.56 5.01
CA LEU A 40 -12.87 -23.08 4.21
C LEU A 40 -13.12 -21.68 3.57
N LEU A 41 -14.37 -21.24 3.48
CA LEU A 41 -14.70 -19.89 2.98
C LEU A 41 -14.56 -18.81 4.07
N PHE A 42 -14.63 -19.17 5.35
CA PHE A 42 -14.59 -18.20 6.47
C PHE A 42 -13.27 -17.43 6.58
N PRO A 43 -12.07 -18.04 6.43
CA PRO A 43 -10.81 -17.30 6.46
C PRO A 43 -10.59 -16.37 5.25
N LEU A 44 -11.28 -16.59 4.13
CA LEU A 44 -11.21 -15.70 2.95
C LEU A 44 -11.95 -14.38 3.16
N LEU A 45 -12.95 -14.33 4.04
CA LEU A 45 -13.71 -13.12 4.36
C LEU A 45 -13.03 -12.25 5.42
N ALA A 46 -12.18 -12.82 6.27
CA ALA A 46 -11.45 -12.08 7.31
C ALA A 46 -10.29 -11.23 6.77
N SER A 47 -9.90 -11.40 5.52
CA SER A 47 -8.78 -10.72 4.87
C SER A 47 -9.14 -9.38 4.22
N CYS A 48 -10.42 -8.95 4.27
CA CYS A 48 -10.89 -7.75 3.56
C CYS A 48 -10.82 -6.46 4.39
N SER A 49 -10.40 -6.52 5.66
CA SER A 49 -10.27 -5.36 6.56
C SER A 49 -8.82 -5.13 7.00
N GLY A 50 -8.50 -3.90 7.40
CA GLY A 50 -7.19 -3.56 7.97
C GLY A 50 -6.66 -2.21 7.51
N VAL A 51 -5.59 -1.75 8.18
CA VAL A 51 -4.99 -0.41 8.03
C VAL A 51 -4.45 -0.08 6.61
N GLN A 52 -4.46 -1.05 5.71
CA GLN A 52 -4.06 -0.91 4.29
C GLN A 52 -5.09 -1.52 3.33
N SER A 53 -6.27 -1.94 3.79
CA SER A 53 -7.24 -2.60 2.93
C SER A 53 -7.98 -1.60 2.05
N ALA A 54 -7.81 -1.70 0.74
CA ALA A 54 -8.60 -0.95 -0.23
C ALA A 54 -10.08 -1.37 -0.28
N LEU A 55 -10.43 -2.52 0.34
CA LEU A 55 -11.80 -3.02 0.45
C LEU A 55 -12.49 -2.59 1.76
N ASP A 56 -11.75 -1.90 2.67
CA ASP A 56 -12.28 -1.26 3.87
C ASP A 56 -11.91 0.24 3.84
N PRO A 57 -12.52 1.02 2.93
CA PRO A 57 -12.12 2.38 2.69
C PRO A 57 -12.44 3.29 3.90
N ALA A 58 -11.50 4.18 4.20
CA ALA A 58 -11.64 5.21 5.22
C ALA A 58 -11.57 6.63 4.64
N GLY A 59 -11.33 6.75 3.33
CA GLY A 59 -11.35 8.00 2.59
C GLY A 59 -12.41 8.00 1.50
N ARG A 60 -12.80 9.19 1.09
CA ARG A 60 -13.82 9.41 0.05
C ARG A 60 -13.38 8.82 -1.29
N GLU A 61 -12.17 9.11 -1.70
CA GLU A 61 -11.61 8.66 -2.99
C GLU A 61 -11.47 7.13 -3.02
N ALA A 62 -11.07 6.51 -1.90
CA ALA A 62 -11.01 5.06 -1.78
C ALA A 62 -12.40 4.42 -1.83
N SER A 63 -13.41 5.08 -1.22
CA SER A 63 -14.81 4.62 -1.25
C SER A 63 -15.37 4.61 -2.67
N ASP A 64 -15.09 5.67 -3.43
CA ASP A 64 -15.52 5.78 -4.83
C ASP A 64 -14.90 4.67 -5.71
N VAL A 65 -13.60 4.39 -5.52
CA VAL A 65 -12.90 3.30 -6.21
C VAL A 65 -13.42 1.93 -5.79
N ALA A 66 -13.69 1.72 -4.49
CA ALA A 66 -14.27 0.47 -4.00
C ALA A 66 -15.68 0.23 -4.57
N ASN A 67 -16.52 1.27 -4.64
CA ASN A 67 -17.84 1.19 -5.25
C ASN A 67 -17.76 0.80 -6.74
N LEU A 68 -16.86 1.43 -7.50
CA LEU A 68 -16.62 1.06 -8.89
C LEU A 68 -16.18 -0.41 -9.01
N PHE A 69 -15.25 -0.86 -8.15
CA PHE A 69 -14.81 -2.25 -8.12
C PHE A 69 -15.97 -3.22 -7.89
N PHE A 70 -16.85 -2.96 -6.91
CA PHE A 70 -17.98 -3.84 -6.63
C PHE A 70 -19.01 -3.85 -7.76
N VAL A 71 -19.28 -2.71 -8.40
CA VAL A 71 -20.13 -2.65 -9.60
C VAL A 71 -19.57 -3.53 -10.71
N MET A 72 -18.27 -3.43 -10.98
CA MET A 72 -17.59 -4.26 -11.98
C MET A 72 -17.56 -5.73 -11.60
N LEU A 73 -17.29 -6.06 -10.33
CA LEU A 73 -17.24 -7.43 -9.83
C LEU A 73 -18.61 -8.12 -9.95
N ILE A 74 -19.68 -7.47 -9.46
CA ILE A 74 -21.03 -8.02 -9.51
C ILE A 74 -21.48 -8.18 -10.97
N GLY A 75 -21.29 -7.14 -11.78
CA GLY A 75 -21.59 -7.19 -13.22
C GLY A 75 -20.84 -8.30 -13.93
N GLY A 76 -19.54 -8.44 -13.65
CA GLY A 76 -18.69 -9.49 -14.21
C GLY A 76 -19.15 -10.89 -13.82
N VAL A 77 -19.53 -11.11 -12.55
CA VAL A 77 -20.07 -12.40 -12.07
C VAL A 77 -21.39 -12.73 -12.76
N VAL A 78 -22.28 -11.75 -12.93
CA VAL A 78 -23.55 -11.95 -13.63
C VAL A 78 -23.33 -12.33 -15.10
N ILE A 79 -22.45 -11.62 -15.79
CA ILE A 79 -22.09 -11.91 -17.19
C ILE A 79 -21.45 -13.29 -17.29
N TRP A 80 -20.49 -13.60 -16.41
CA TRP A 80 -19.82 -14.90 -16.37
C TRP A 80 -20.82 -16.05 -16.15
N ALA A 81 -21.74 -15.92 -15.18
CA ALA A 81 -22.77 -16.91 -14.91
C ALA A 81 -23.71 -17.09 -16.13
N GLY A 82 -24.07 -15.99 -16.79
CA GLY A 82 -24.85 -16.01 -18.02
C GLY A 82 -24.16 -16.76 -19.16
N VAL A 83 -22.88 -16.48 -19.41
CA VAL A 83 -22.06 -17.14 -20.43
C VAL A 83 -21.90 -18.64 -20.14
N VAL A 84 -21.59 -18.99 -18.89
CA VAL A 84 -21.47 -20.39 -18.45
C VAL A 84 -22.78 -21.10 -18.57
N GLY A 85 -23.91 -20.47 -18.20
CA GLY A 85 -25.25 -20.99 -18.36
C GLY A 85 -25.61 -21.25 -19.85
N LEU A 86 -25.28 -20.32 -20.73
CA LEU A 86 -25.43 -20.49 -22.18
C LEU A 86 -24.57 -21.64 -22.73
N LEU A 87 -23.34 -21.77 -22.25
CA LEU A 87 -22.44 -22.88 -22.62
C LEU A 87 -23.05 -24.23 -22.22
N PHE A 88 -23.52 -24.37 -20.98
CA PHE A 88 -24.19 -25.58 -20.51
C PHE A 88 -25.48 -25.87 -21.29
N HIS A 89 -26.28 -24.84 -21.60
CA HIS A 89 -27.48 -24.98 -22.42
C HIS A 89 -27.11 -25.49 -23.83
N ALA A 90 -26.11 -24.88 -24.47
CA ALA A 90 -25.64 -25.27 -25.80
C ALA A 90 -25.09 -26.73 -25.82
N ALA A 91 -24.30 -27.11 -24.80
CA ALA A 91 -23.76 -28.46 -24.67
C ALA A 91 -24.84 -29.54 -24.49
N ARG A 92 -25.98 -29.19 -23.83
CA ARG A 92 -27.10 -30.12 -23.65
C ARG A 92 -28.04 -30.16 -24.86
N LYS A 93 -28.01 -29.13 -25.70
CA LYS A 93 -28.93 -29.03 -26.86
C LYS A 93 -28.40 -29.89 -28.01
N ARG A 94 -29.21 -30.89 -28.40
CA ARG A 94 -28.83 -31.84 -29.48
C ARG A 94 -29.14 -31.32 -30.89
N ARG A 95 -29.93 -30.26 -31.03
CA ARG A 95 -30.30 -29.72 -32.34
C ARG A 95 -29.50 -28.46 -32.66
N PRO A 96 -28.93 -28.32 -33.87
CA PRO A 96 -28.20 -27.13 -34.28
C PRO A 96 -29.11 -25.89 -34.32
N TYR A 97 -28.56 -24.72 -34.11
CA TYR A 97 -29.25 -23.44 -34.35
C TYR A 97 -29.34 -23.20 -35.86
N SER A 98 -30.44 -22.53 -36.31
CA SER A 98 -30.49 -22.03 -37.68
C SER A 98 -29.46 -20.92 -37.85
N GLU A 99 -28.89 -20.77 -39.07
CA GLU A 99 -27.88 -19.73 -39.39
C GLU A 99 -28.33 -18.33 -38.96
N LYS A 100 -29.60 -17.98 -39.21
CA LYS A 100 -30.18 -16.70 -38.83
C LYS A 100 -30.12 -16.48 -37.30
N ARG A 101 -30.46 -17.48 -36.49
CA ARG A 101 -30.39 -17.38 -35.02
C ARG A 101 -28.96 -17.34 -34.52
N ALA A 102 -28.05 -18.12 -35.13
CA ALA A 102 -26.65 -18.07 -34.80
C ALA A 102 -26.05 -16.67 -35.07
N GLY A 103 -26.33 -16.08 -36.24
CA GLY A 103 -25.93 -14.73 -36.58
C GLY A 103 -26.46 -13.67 -35.60
N GLN A 104 -27.72 -13.77 -35.18
CA GLN A 104 -28.31 -12.87 -34.18
C GLN A 104 -27.63 -13.01 -32.80
N ILE A 105 -27.35 -14.22 -32.34
CA ILE A 105 -26.63 -14.42 -31.05
C ILE A 105 -25.22 -13.84 -31.10
N ILE A 106 -24.51 -14.04 -32.20
CA ILE A 106 -23.17 -13.47 -32.41
C ILE A 106 -23.24 -11.93 -32.45
N LEU A 107 -24.17 -11.34 -33.20
CA LEU A 107 -24.28 -9.91 -33.28
C LEU A 107 -24.65 -9.26 -31.94
N TRP A 108 -25.75 -9.73 -31.34
CA TRP A 108 -26.24 -9.11 -30.09
C TRP A 108 -25.41 -9.49 -28.86
N GLY A 109 -25.03 -10.76 -28.71
CA GLY A 109 -24.24 -11.22 -27.56
C GLY A 109 -22.75 -10.96 -27.68
N GLY A 110 -22.20 -11.00 -28.91
CA GLY A 110 -20.76 -10.85 -29.14
C GLY A 110 -20.28 -9.44 -29.54
N ALA A 111 -21.17 -8.62 -30.09
CA ALA A 111 -20.83 -7.25 -30.50
C ALA A 111 -21.62 -6.20 -29.76
N VAL A 112 -22.95 -6.19 -29.86
CA VAL A 112 -23.76 -5.09 -29.29
C VAL A 112 -23.72 -5.06 -27.78
N PHE A 113 -23.93 -6.17 -27.09
CA PHE A 113 -23.93 -6.24 -25.64
C PHE A 113 -22.58 -5.83 -25.01
N PRO A 114 -21.41 -6.37 -25.44
CA PRO A 114 -20.13 -5.92 -24.90
C PRO A 114 -19.87 -4.44 -25.15
N THR A 115 -20.19 -3.93 -26.33
CA THR A 115 -19.98 -2.51 -26.68
C THR A 115 -20.82 -1.60 -25.78
N VAL A 116 -22.11 -1.91 -25.60
CA VAL A 116 -23.00 -1.13 -24.72
C VAL A 116 -22.54 -1.19 -23.27
N THR A 117 -22.15 -2.38 -22.77
CA THR A 117 -21.65 -2.56 -21.41
C THR A 117 -20.38 -1.76 -21.18
N LEU A 118 -19.42 -1.82 -22.11
CA LEU A 118 -18.18 -1.05 -22.02
C LEU A 118 -18.42 0.45 -22.10
N ALA A 119 -19.31 0.90 -23.00
CA ALA A 119 -19.68 2.31 -23.09
C ALA A 119 -20.32 2.83 -21.80
N ALA A 120 -21.20 2.04 -21.18
CA ALA A 120 -21.85 2.39 -19.92
C ALA A 120 -20.82 2.47 -18.76
N LEU A 121 -19.91 1.49 -18.66
CA LEU A 121 -18.83 1.49 -17.65
C LEU A 121 -17.87 2.66 -17.85
N LEU A 122 -17.48 2.94 -19.09
CA LEU A 122 -16.62 4.08 -19.40
C LEU A 122 -17.29 5.40 -19.04
N SER A 123 -18.55 5.57 -19.39
CA SER A 123 -19.33 6.77 -19.04
C SER A 123 -19.42 6.95 -17.53
N TYR A 124 -19.66 5.87 -16.78
CA TYR A 124 -19.69 5.89 -15.32
C TYR A 124 -18.30 6.25 -14.73
N ALA A 125 -17.23 5.66 -15.24
CA ALA A 125 -15.87 5.97 -14.80
C ALA A 125 -15.48 7.44 -15.07
N VAL A 126 -15.83 7.98 -16.25
CA VAL A 126 -15.59 9.39 -16.61
C VAL A 126 -16.41 10.32 -15.70
N TRP A 127 -17.66 9.96 -15.39
CA TRP A 127 -18.51 10.73 -14.46
C TRP A 127 -17.92 10.76 -13.04
N LEU A 128 -17.29 9.67 -12.60
CA LEU A 128 -16.69 9.54 -11.26
C LEU A 128 -15.32 10.26 -11.17
N MET A 129 -14.61 10.42 -12.29
CA MET A 129 -13.23 10.92 -12.35
C MET A 129 -13.01 12.29 -11.66
N PRO A 130 -13.89 13.30 -11.77
CA PRO A 130 -13.71 14.58 -11.08
C PRO A 130 -13.66 14.48 -9.56
N ASN A 131 -14.33 13.47 -8.98
CA ASN A 131 -14.32 13.23 -7.54
C ASN A 131 -13.00 12.58 -7.08
N ILE A 132 -12.46 11.68 -7.91
CA ILE A 132 -11.23 10.93 -7.60
C ILE A 132 -9.98 11.77 -7.88
N ARG A 133 -10.03 12.66 -8.87
CA ARG A 133 -8.92 13.55 -9.28
C ARG A 133 -9.44 14.96 -9.50
N PRO A 134 -9.57 15.78 -8.48
CA PRO A 134 -9.95 17.18 -8.65
C PRO A 134 -8.78 17.98 -9.27
N TRP A 135 -8.68 17.94 -10.60
CA TRP A 135 -7.66 18.65 -11.39
C TRP A 135 -7.92 20.15 -11.51
N PHE A 136 -9.14 20.60 -11.23
CA PHE A 136 -9.67 21.90 -11.57
C PHE A 136 -10.30 22.65 -10.37
N GLY A 137 -9.96 22.28 -9.13
CA GLY A 137 -10.38 23.04 -7.96
C GLY A 137 -9.36 24.14 -7.65
N GLU A 138 -9.85 25.36 -7.36
CA GLU A 138 -9.01 26.37 -6.71
C GLU A 138 -8.63 25.85 -5.31
N ASP A 139 -7.33 25.77 -5.02
CA ASP A 139 -6.80 25.36 -3.70
C ASP A 139 -6.98 26.46 -2.64
N VAL A 140 -7.93 27.37 -2.82
CA VAL A 140 -8.20 28.46 -1.89
C VAL A 140 -8.88 27.91 -0.63
N GLY A 141 -8.24 28.10 0.50
CA GLY A 141 -8.74 27.62 1.81
C GLY A 141 -8.55 26.12 2.05
N VAL A 142 -7.87 25.40 1.15
CA VAL A 142 -7.58 23.98 1.32
C VAL A 142 -6.23 23.79 2.04
N ARG A 143 -6.17 22.85 2.98
CA ARG A 143 -4.92 22.52 3.69
C ARG A 143 -3.92 21.91 2.74
N ARG A 144 -2.68 22.38 2.82
CA ARG A 144 -1.59 21.89 1.97
C ARG A 144 -0.50 21.27 2.81
N VAL A 145 -0.06 20.08 2.40
CA VAL A 145 1.05 19.36 3.01
C VAL A 145 2.03 19.01 1.90
N GLU A 146 3.23 19.53 1.99
CA GLU A 146 4.32 19.14 1.10
C GLU A 146 4.94 17.84 1.63
N VAL A 147 5.08 16.85 0.75
CA VAL A 147 5.76 15.59 1.07
C VAL A 147 6.88 15.37 0.07
N THR A 148 8.09 15.21 0.57
CA THR A 148 9.26 14.88 -0.23
C THR A 148 9.68 13.44 0.09
N GLY A 149 9.69 12.58 -0.94
CA GLY A 149 10.25 11.22 -0.83
C GLY A 149 11.75 11.28 -1.04
N GLU A 150 12.51 10.82 -0.04
CA GLU A 150 13.98 10.70 -0.09
C GLU A 150 14.34 9.24 0.22
N GLN A 151 15.41 8.71 -0.33
CA GLN A 151 15.87 7.34 -0.04
C GLN A 151 16.40 7.23 1.40
N PHE A 152 15.67 6.60 2.39
CA PHE A 152 14.37 5.89 2.24
C PHE A 152 13.41 6.37 3.33
N TRP A 153 12.96 7.62 3.30
CA TRP A 153 12.12 8.25 4.30
C TRP A 153 11.27 9.36 3.69
N TRP A 154 10.34 9.93 4.45
CA TRP A 154 9.40 10.93 4.01
C TRP A 154 9.58 12.21 4.82
N ARG A 155 9.96 13.29 4.16
CA ARG A 155 9.93 14.65 4.72
C ARG A 155 8.53 15.19 4.57
N VAL A 156 7.95 15.73 5.65
CA VAL A 156 6.58 16.23 5.66
C VAL A 156 6.57 17.66 6.17
N ARG A 157 6.12 18.59 5.35
CA ARG A 157 6.03 20.01 5.67
C ARG A 157 4.59 20.47 5.62
N TYR A 158 4.13 21.06 6.69
CA TYR A 158 2.82 21.67 6.77
C TYR A 158 2.93 23.13 6.35
N LEU A 159 2.11 23.53 5.37
CA LEU A 159 2.13 24.89 4.85
C LEU A 159 1.03 25.72 5.53
N ASP A 160 1.34 27.00 5.76
CA ASP A 160 0.33 27.97 6.17
C ASP A 160 -0.52 28.44 4.96
N GLU A 161 -1.47 29.34 5.19
CA GLU A 161 -2.34 29.90 4.13
C GLU A 161 -1.53 30.64 3.05
N GLY A 162 -0.42 31.26 3.43
CA GLY A 162 0.51 31.95 2.49
C GLY A 162 1.39 31.01 1.70
N GLY A 163 1.41 29.73 2.03
CA GLY A 163 2.28 28.72 1.39
C GLY A 163 3.67 28.62 2.01
N ALA A 164 3.94 29.32 3.10
CA ALA A 164 5.18 29.16 3.84
C ALA A 164 5.14 27.93 4.76
N VAL A 165 6.31 27.35 5.03
CA VAL A 165 6.43 26.18 5.93
C VAL A 165 6.15 26.62 7.37
N ALA A 166 5.05 26.13 7.93
CA ALA A 166 4.69 26.37 9.34
C ALA A 166 5.53 25.50 10.29
N PHE A 167 5.73 24.25 9.96
CA PHE A 167 6.60 23.30 10.66
C PHE A 167 6.88 22.07 9.78
N GLU A 168 7.93 21.33 10.14
CA GLU A 168 8.35 20.09 9.47
C GLU A 168 8.25 18.88 10.43
N THR A 169 7.95 17.73 9.89
CA THR A 169 8.04 16.42 10.55
C THR A 169 8.52 15.36 9.57
N ALA A 170 8.56 14.10 9.97
CA ALA A 170 8.98 13.04 9.09
C ALA A 170 8.25 11.72 9.37
N ASN A 171 7.95 10.98 8.29
CA ASN A 171 7.38 9.63 8.29
C ASN A 171 6.00 9.51 8.94
N GLU A 172 5.39 10.62 9.33
CA GLU A 172 4.05 10.70 9.87
C GLU A 172 3.31 11.90 9.28
N VAL A 173 2.08 11.66 8.88
CA VAL A 173 1.17 12.69 8.38
C VAL A 173 -0.07 12.70 9.27
N ARG A 174 -0.54 13.88 9.68
CA ARG A 174 -1.83 14.03 10.36
C ARG A 174 -2.76 14.84 9.48
N VAL A 175 -4.01 14.42 9.41
CA VAL A 175 -5.05 15.07 8.60
C VAL A 175 -6.35 15.16 9.40
N PRO A 176 -7.13 16.23 9.22
CA PRO A 176 -8.48 16.28 9.76
C PRO A 176 -9.42 15.37 8.95
N ILE A 177 -10.42 14.78 9.59
CA ILE A 177 -11.51 14.11 8.88
C ILE A 177 -12.48 15.13 8.28
N GLY A 178 -13.19 14.72 7.22
CA GLY A 178 -14.20 15.54 6.56
C GLY A 178 -13.66 16.68 5.69
N GLU A 179 -12.36 16.99 5.78
CA GLU A 179 -11.73 18.05 5.01
C GLU A 179 -10.79 17.50 3.91
N ARG A 180 -10.74 18.19 2.79
CA ARG A 180 -9.77 17.88 1.72
C ARG A 180 -8.39 18.40 2.09
N VAL A 181 -7.38 17.55 1.88
CA VAL A 181 -5.97 17.89 2.05
C VAL A 181 -5.27 17.68 0.72
N VAL A 182 -4.57 18.71 0.25
CA VAL A 182 -3.74 18.66 -0.94
C VAL A 182 -2.31 18.31 -0.55
N PHE A 183 -1.82 17.21 -1.05
CA PHE A 183 -0.44 16.79 -0.93
C PHE A 183 0.35 17.28 -2.14
N LEU A 184 1.37 18.11 -1.92
CA LEU A 184 2.36 18.52 -2.91
C LEU A 184 3.52 17.53 -2.84
N LEU A 185 3.75 16.78 -3.92
CA LEU A 185 4.58 15.59 -3.92
C LEU A 185 5.83 15.80 -4.77
N ASN A 186 6.99 15.71 -4.13
CA ASN A 186 8.31 15.95 -4.72
C ASN A 186 9.29 14.82 -4.40
N SER A 187 10.32 14.68 -5.22
CA SER A 187 11.48 13.82 -4.96
C SER A 187 12.76 14.50 -5.43
N PRO A 188 13.84 14.51 -4.61
CA PRO A 188 15.15 15.02 -5.00
C PRO A 188 16.08 13.94 -5.59
N ASP A 189 15.76 12.66 -5.50
CA ASP A 189 16.67 11.57 -5.85
C ASP A 189 16.11 10.63 -6.93
N VAL A 190 15.25 9.70 -6.58
CA VAL A 190 14.67 8.71 -7.50
C VAL A 190 13.14 8.84 -7.51
N ILE A 191 12.47 8.11 -8.39
CA ILE A 191 11.01 8.05 -8.35
C ILE A 191 10.58 7.29 -7.10
N HIS A 192 9.64 7.88 -6.34
CA HIS A 192 8.87 7.27 -5.28
C HIS A 192 7.39 7.30 -5.65
N SER A 193 6.52 6.66 -4.88
CA SER A 193 5.09 6.81 -5.04
C SER A 193 4.41 6.88 -3.67
N PHE A 194 3.67 7.95 -3.45
CA PHE A 194 2.94 8.18 -2.20
C PHE A 194 1.60 7.48 -2.27
N TRP A 195 1.35 6.53 -1.37
CA TRP A 195 0.12 5.75 -1.38
C TRP A 195 -0.39 5.41 0.02
N ILE A 196 -1.66 5.72 0.25
CA ILE A 196 -2.42 5.37 1.45
C ILE A 196 -3.65 4.59 0.97
N PRO A 197 -3.58 3.26 0.88
CA PRO A 197 -4.60 2.43 0.20
C PRO A 197 -6.02 2.64 0.68
N VAL A 198 -6.20 2.88 1.98
CA VAL A 198 -7.52 3.09 2.60
C VAL A 198 -8.10 4.48 2.34
N LEU A 199 -7.29 5.46 1.93
CA LEU A 199 -7.73 6.83 1.67
C LEU A 199 -7.94 7.10 0.18
N GLY A 200 -7.12 6.52 -0.70
CA GLY A 200 -7.26 6.78 -2.13
C GLY A 200 -6.19 6.12 -2.99
N GLY A 201 -6.11 6.56 -4.25
CA GLY A 201 -5.12 6.13 -5.21
C GLY A 201 -3.71 6.61 -4.87
N LYS A 202 -2.70 6.07 -5.57
CA LYS A 202 -1.31 6.50 -5.46
C LYS A 202 -0.99 7.65 -6.41
N MET A 203 0.08 8.39 -6.07
CA MET A 203 0.66 9.41 -6.95
C MET A 203 2.18 9.30 -6.94
N ASP A 204 2.77 9.21 -8.12
CA ASP A 204 4.21 9.11 -8.29
C ASP A 204 4.89 10.46 -8.02
N MET A 205 6.06 10.40 -7.40
CA MET A 205 6.90 11.52 -7.03
C MET A 205 8.14 11.48 -7.91
N ILE A 206 8.12 12.29 -8.97
CA ILE A 206 9.10 12.26 -10.05
C ILE A 206 10.12 13.38 -9.85
N PRO A 207 11.44 13.09 -9.83
CA PRO A 207 12.47 14.12 -9.71
C PRO A 207 12.28 15.26 -10.73
N GLY A 208 12.37 16.49 -10.25
CA GLY A 208 12.20 17.70 -11.08
C GLY A 208 10.74 18.06 -11.40
N ARG A 209 9.76 17.34 -10.85
CA ARG A 209 8.34 17.62 -11.06
C ARG A 209 7.58 17.60 -9.75
N GLU A 210 6.76 18.62 -9.49
CA GLU A 210 5.76 18.58 -8.42
C GLU A 210 4.47 17.94 -8.95
N ASN A 211 4.05 16.86 -8.31
CA ASN A 211 2.74 16.25 -8.51
C ASN A 211 1.81 16.58 -7.33
N ARG A 212 0.49 16.49 -7.56
CA ARG A 212 -0.52 16.81 -6.55
C ARG A 212 -1.46 15.62 -6.35
N LEU A 213 -1.77 15.32 -5.11
CA LEU A 213 -2.76 14.34 -4.72
C LEU A 213 -3.69 14.95 -3.68
N THR A 214 -4.98 14.95 -3.94
CA THR A 214 -5.98 15.41 -2.98
C THR A 214 -6.66 14.20 -2.37
N LEU A 215 -6.72 14.15 -1.04
CA LEU A 215 -7.39 13.09 -0.29
C LEU A 215 -8.28 13.68 0.80
N GLN A 216 -9.38 12.99 1.10
CA GLN A 216 -10.28 13.33 2.19
C GLN A 216 -10.48 12.09 3.07
N ALA A 217 -9.97 12.11 4.29
CA ALA A 217 -10.27 11.09 5.28
C ALA A 217 -11.70 11.27 5.81
N GLU A 218 -12.45 10.18 5.90
CA GLU A 218 -13.85 10.18 6.38
C GLU A 218 -14.00 9.54 7.77
N LYS A 219 -13.03 8.68 8.14
CA LYS A 219 -13.04 7.96 9.41
C LYS A 219 -11.80 8.31 10.22
N PRO A 220 -11.92 8.58 11.52
CA PRO A 220 -10.77 8.74 12.38
C PRO A 220 -10.03 7.41 12.54
N GLY A 221 -8.71 7.48 12.64
CA GLY A 221 -7.89 6.28 12.78
C GLY A 221 -6.44 6.48 12.39
N THR A 222 -5.66 5.41 12.58
CA THR A 222 -4.25 5.36 12.17
C THR A 222 -4.11 4.40 11.01
N TYR A 223 -3.65 4.92 9.89
CA TYR A 223 -3.50 4.20 8.64
C TYR A 223 -2.04 4.08 8.24
N ARG A 224 -1.72 3.07 7.45
CA ARG A 224 -0.37 2.86 6.93
C ARG A 224 -0.27 3.33 5.48
N GLY A 225 0.70 4.20 5.22
CA GLY A 225 1.15 4.55 3.90
C GLY A 225 2.45 3.85 3.54
N VAL A 226 2.71 3.69 2.26
CA VAL A 226 3.89 3.00 1.71
C VAL A 226 4.44 3.72 0.49
N CYS A 227 5.71 3.50 0.20
CA CYS A 227 6.26 3.75 -1.12
C CYS A 227 5.73 2.68 -2.08
N ALA A 228 5.08 3.09 -3.16
CA ALA A 228 4.44 2.19 -4.13
C ALA A 228 5.16 2.20 -5.50
N GLU A 229 6.42 2.70 -5.55
CA GLU A 229 7.32 2.62 -6.70
C GLU A 229 8.70 2.19 -6.22
N PHE A 230 9.33 1.23 -6.91
CA PHE A 230 10.63 0.70 -6.49
C PHE A 230 11.69 1.82 -6.49
N CYS A 231 12.24 2.11 -5.32
CA CYS A 231 13.16 3.23 -5.09
C CYS A 231 14.57 2.82 -4.62
N GLY A 232 14.86 1.51 -4.55
CA GLY A 232 16.16 0.98 -4.12
C GLY A 232 16.05 -0.07 -3.02
N THR A 233 17.18 -0.39 -2.39
CA THR A 233 17.34 -1.56 -1.50
C THR A 233 16.38 -1.56 -0.31
N SER A 234 16.15 -0.40 0.33
CA SER A 234 15.22 -0.29 1.45
C SER A 234 13.80 0.17 1.07
N HIS A 235 13.40 -0.04 -0.20
CA HIS A 235 12.05 0.27 -0.67
C HIS A 235 10.94 -0.31 0.22
N ALA A 236 11.01 -1.59 0.57
CA ALA A 236 10.03 -2.25 1.43
C ALA A 236 9.99 -1.71 2.88
N LEU A 237 11.03 -0.99 3.29
CA LEU A 237 11.18 -0.36 4.60
C LEU A 237 10.85 1.15 4.56
N MET A 238 10.30 1.67 3.46
CA MET A 238 9.91 3.06 3.30
C MET A 238 8.40 3.22 3.47
N ALA A 239 7.96 3.05 4.71
CA ALA A 239 6.56 3.27 5.09
C ALA A 239 6.38 4.60 5.83
N PHE A 240 5.13 5.00 6.02
CA PHE A 240 4.74 6.13 6.86
C PHE A 240 3.39 5.87 7.51
N THR A 241 3.05 6.68 8.49
CA THR A 241 1.76 6.60 9.21
C THR A 241 0.93 7.81 8.88
N VAL A 242 -0.38 7.61 8.67
CA VAL A 242 -1.35 8.70 8.55
C VAL A 242 -2.33 8.60 9.72
N GLN A 243 -2.42 9.66 10.51
CA GLN A 243 -3.38 9.78 11.59
C GLN A 243 -4.50 10.74 11.16
N ALA A 244 -5.66 10.19 10.84
CA ALA A 244 -6.87 10.95 10.63
C ALA A 244 -7.55 11.21 11.97
N MET A 245 -7.88 12.47 12.26
CA MET A 245 -8.37 12.90 13.56
C MET A 245 -9.46 13.94 13.42
N GLU A 246 -10.23 14.13 14.49
CA GLU A 246 -11.26 15.17 14.52
C GLU A 246 -10.64 16.55 14.27
N PRO A 247 -11.35 17.48 13.58
CA PRO A 247 -10.82 18.78 13.22
C PRO A 247 -10.29 19.58 14.40
N GLU A 248 -10.99 19.59 15.54
CA GLU A 248 -10.56 20.31 16.74
C GLU A 248 -9.26 19.75 17.31
N ALA A 249 -9.11 18.43 17.32
CA ALA A 249 -7.89 17.76 17.77
C ALA A 249 -6.72 18.05 16.81
N TYR A 250 -7.00 18.13 15.51
CA TYR A 250 -6.02 18.49 14.50
C TYR A 250 -5.52 19.94 14.72
N GLU A 251 -6.41 20.91 14.93
CA GLU A 251 -6.02 22.30 15.19
C GLU A 251 -5.20 22.44 16.48
N ALA A 252 -5.62 21.73 17.54
CA ALA A 252 -4.84 21.71 18.78
C ALA A 252 -3.43 21.15 18.57
N TRP A 253 -3.32 20.10 17.78
CA TRP A 253 -2.02 19.52 17.43
C TRP A 253 -1.16 20.50 16.60
N VAL A 254 -1.71 21.14 15.56
CA VAL A 254 -1.00 22.14 14.75
C VAL A 254 -0.51 23.30 15.64
N ALA A 255 -1.35 23.80 16.52
CA ALA A 255 -1.00 24.88 17.46
C ALA A 255 0.13 24.46 18.41
N ALA A 256 0.13 23.20 18.87
CA ALA A 256 1.19 22.65 19.69
C ALA A 256 2.52 22.57 18.92
N ARG A 257 2.51 22.11 17.65
CA ARG A 257 3.69 22.01 16.79
C ARG A 257 4.37 23.36 16.53
N ARG A 258 3.61 24.43 16.40
CA ARG A 258 4.14 25.79 16.24
C ARG A 258 4.87 26.32 17.47
N LYS A 259 4.62 25.76 18.65
CA LYS A 259 5.18 26.18 19.96
C LYS A 259 6.28 25.25 20.49
N THR A 260 6.71 24.25 19.73
CA THR A 260 7.61 23.21 20.19
C THR A 260 8.96 23.76 20.61
N SER A 261 9.51 23.26 21.70
CA SER A 261 10.84 23.60 22.23
C SER A 261 11.74 22.37 22.23
N GLY A 262 13.07 22.59 22.25
CA GLY A 262 14.10 21.54 22.19
C GLY A 262 14.20 20.59 23.40
N GLY A 263 13.16 20.53 24.22
CA GLY A 263 13.13 19.69 25.42
C GLY A 263 13.90 20.32 26.60
N GLN A 264 13.77 19.69 27.79
CA GLN A 264 14.40 20.17 29.03
C GLN A 264 15.71 19.47 29.38
N ASP A 265 16.04 18.35 28.70
CA ASP A 265 17.24 17.55 28.96
C ASP A 265 18.48 18.16 28.30
N LYS A 266 19.16 19.05 29.07
CA LYS A 266 20.34 19.75 28.60
C LYS A 266 21.55 18.83 28.35
N GLU A 267 21.69 17.75 29.11
CA GLU A 267 22.79 16.80 28.96
C GLU A 267 22.64 15.98 27.68
N GLY A 268 21.43 15.45 27.41
CA GLY A 268 21.13 14.75 26.17
C GLY A 268 21.31 15.63 24.94
N LEU A 269 20.88 16.90 25.01
CA LEU A 269 21.16 17.89 23.96
C LEU A 269 22.65 18.13 23.77
N ALA A 270 23.41 18.30 24.85
CA ALA A 270 24.89 18.54 24.77
C ALA A 270 25.60 17.35 24.09
N LEU A 271 25.19 16.10 24.37
CA LEU A 271 25.71 14.92 23.69
C LEU A 271 25.31 14.89 22.21
N PHE A 272 24.07 15.20 21.91
CA PHE A 272 23.56 15.28 20.53
C PHE A 272 24.37 16.29 19.69
N LEU A 273 24.67 17.46 20.25
CA LEU A 273 25.49 18.48 19.59
C LEU A 273 26.96 18.05 19.48
N ARG A 274 27.53 17.51 20.55
CA ARG A 274 28.95 17.08 20.62
C ARG A 274 29.26 16.00 19.58
N HIS A 275 28.37 15.04 19.40
CA HIS A 275 28.56 13.93 18.46
C HIS A 275 28.16 14.28 17.02
N GLY A 276 27.88 15.56 16.74
CA GLY A 276 27.67 16.05 15.38
C GLY A 276 26.27 15.72 14.76
N CYS A 277 25.31 15.24 15.55
CA CYS A 277 23.96 14.91 15.05
C CYS A 277 23.26 16.15 14.46
N ALA A 278 23.55 17.34 15.02
CA ALA A 278 22.99 18.62 14.58
C ALA A 278 23.46 19.06 13.18
N ALA A 279 24.49 18.43 12.61
CA ALA A 279 24.92 18.71 11.24
C ALA A 279 23.87 18.25 10.20
N CYS A 280 23.12 17.19 10.52
CA CYS A 280 22.12 16.63 9.65
C CYS A 280 20.67 16.85 10.12
N HIS A 281 20.42 16.95 11.42
CA HIS A 281 19.10 17.03 12.03
C HIS A 281 18.82 18.38 12.67
N ALA A 282 17.59 18.86 12.51
CA ALA A 282 17.08 20.01 13.24
C ALA A 282 16.28 19.58 14.48
N ILE A 283 16.33 20.43 15.53
CA ILE A 283 15.44 20.38 16.69
C ILE A 283 15.09 21.83 17.03
N SER A 284 13.81 22.20 16.88
CA SER A 284 13.33 23.55 17.12
C SER A 284 13.64 24.01 18.54
N GLY A 285 13.99 25.29 18.70
CA GLY A 285 14.36 25.86 20.01
C GLY A 285 15.76 25.50 20.50
N THR A 286 16.60 24.84 19.65
CA THR A 286 18.00 24.51 19.96
C THR A 286 18.96 25.06 18.90
N GLU A 287 20.25 24.76 19.03
CA GLU A 287 21.29 25.08 18.05
C GLU A 287 21.30 24.08 16.87
N ALA A 288 20.58 22.95 16.98
CA ALA A 288 20.51 21.94 15.93
C ALA A 288 19.66 22.44 14.76
N ARG A 289 20.27 22.65 13.60
CA ARG A 289 19.61 23.24 12.41
C ARG A 289 19.91 22.48 11.11
N GLY A 290 20.37 21.23 11.20
CA GLY A 290 20.66 20.40 10.04
C GLY A 290 19.40 20.08 9.24
N THR A 291 19.50 20.08 7.91
CA THR A 291 18.38 19.86 6.99
C THR A 291 18.56 18.63 6.10
N ILE A 292 19.66 17.89 6.26
CA ILE A 292 19.97 16.70 5.46
C ILE A 292 19.08 15.52 5.90
N GLY A 293 18.98 15.30 7.21
CA GLY A 293 18.13 14.29 7.80
C GLY A 293 16.76 14.85 8.24
N PRO A 294 15.87 13.99 8.77
CA PRO A 294 14.57 14.43 9.28
C PRO A 294 14.69 15.42 10.46
N ASP A 295 13.79 16.39 10.51
CA ASP A 295 13.56 17.20 11.71
C ASP A 295 13.14 16.30 12.87
N LEU A 296 13.78 16.45 14.04
CA LEU A 296 13.54 15.61 15.22
C LEU A 296 12.80 16.34 16.34
N THR A 297 12.28 17.53 16.09
CA THR A 297 11.65 18.42 17.08
C THR A 297 10.63 17.72 17.97
N ALA A 298 9.75 16.89 17.41
CA ALA A 298 8.73 16.15 18.16
C ALA A 298 8.90 14.63 17.99
N PHE A 299 10.13 14.19 17.91
CA PHE A 299 10.46 12.81 17.63
C PHE A 299 9.85 11.83 18.65
N GLY A 300 9.76 12.21 19.91
CA GLY A 300 9.21 11.34 20.97
C GLY A 300 7.74 10.96 20.79
N GLU A 301 6.98 11.73 20.01
CA GLU A 301 5.56 11.45 19.72
C GLU A 301 5.37 10.52 18.53
N ARG A 302 6.39 10.29 17.71
CA ARG A 302 6.29 9.39 16.55
C ARG A 302 6.05 7.96 16.99
N GLY A 303 5.26 7.22 16.23
CA GLY A 303 4.99 5.80 16.49
C GLY A 303 6.14 4.88 16.09
N SER A 304 7.03 5.35 15.20
CA SER A 304 8.11 4.54 14.64
C SER A 304 9.40 5.30 14.41
N VAL A 305 10.51 4.55 14.30
CA VAL A 305 11.82 5.02 13.84
C VAL A 305 12.16 4.37 12.50
N GLY A 306 12.97 5.05 11.67
CA GLY A 306 13.43 4.56 10.38
C GLY A 306 12.30 4.36 9.34
N ALA A 307 11.27 5.23 9.33
CA ALA A 307 10.13 5.14 8.40
C ALA A 307 9.34 3.83 8.53
N GLY A 308 8.96 3.47 9.76
CA GLY A 308 8.19 2.27 10.05
C GLY A 308 9.03 1.00 10.21
N ALA A 309 10.36 1.09 10.20
CA ALA A 309 11.23 -0.08 10.34
C ALA A 309 11.22 -0.67 11.75
N LEU A 310 11.15 0.18 12.78
CA LEU A 310 11.11 -0.24 14.19
C LEU A 310 10.08 0.59 14.96
N PRO A 311 9.51 0.07 16.06
CA PRO A 311 8.72 0.87 17.00
C PRO A 311 9.57 1.98 17.64
N ASN A 312 8.97 3.13 17.98
CA ASN A 312 9.67 4.22 18.62
C ASN A 312 9.81 3.98 20.13
N GLY A 313 10.73 3.10 20.53
CA GLY A 313 11.18 2.85 21.90
C GLY A 313 12.62 3.27 22.07
N LYS A 314 13.05 3.61 23.32
CA LYS A 314 14.42 4.03 23.62
C LYS A 314 15.46 3.05 23.04
N GLU A 315 15.28 1.75 23.26
CA GLU A 315 16.17 0.69 22.78
C GLU A 315 16.27 0.64 21.26
N HIS A 316 15.12 0.81 20.57
CA HIS A 316 15.07 0.82 19.12
C HIS A 316 15.72 2.08 18.53
N VAL A 317 15.56 3.23 19.19
CA VAL A 317 16.24 4.48 18.82
C VAL A 317 17.75 4.32 19.00
N ALA A 318 18.21 3.79 20.14
CA ALA A 318 19.61 3.51 20.39
C ALA A 318 20.20 2.54 19.34
N ARG A 319 19.49 1.48 19.03
CA ARG A 319 19.86 0.52 17.96
C ARG A 319 20.00 1.22 16.61
N PHE A 320 19.05 2.09 16.25
CA PHE A 320 19.06 2.82 14.98
C PHE A 320 20.22 3.83 14.92
N ILE A 321 20.52 4.52 16.03
CA ILE A 321 21.67 5.43 16.12
C ILE A 321 22.98 4.64 15.96
N ARG A 322 23.11 3.50 16.64
CA ARG A 322 24.33 2.67 16.59
C ARG A 322 24.66 2.26 15.17
N ASP A 323 23.68 1.73 14.45
CA ASP A 323 23.85 1.34 13.05
C ASP A 323 22.52 1.35 12.30
N ALA A 324 22.24 2.47 11.65
CA ALA A 324 21.05 2.63 10.83
C ALA A 324 21.07 1.68 9.62
N GLY A 325 22.25 1.36 9.08
CA GLY A 325 22.43 0.49 7.92
C GLY A 325 22.04 -0.96 8.19
N GLN A 326 22.25 -1.47 9.42
CA GLN A 326 21.78 -2.81 9.80
C GLN A 326 20.26 -2.92 9.90
N VAL A 327 19.59 -1.84 10.29
CA VAL A 327 18.12 -1.81 10.38
C VAL A 327 17.49 -1.54 9.02
N LYS A 328 18.17 -0.69 8.23
CA LYS A 328 17.68 -0.16 6.97
C LYS A 328 18.86 -0.02 5.99
N PRO A 329 19.14 -1.06 5.20
CA PRO A 329 20.25 -1.05 4.25
C PRO A 329 20.26 0.19 3.36
N GLU A 330 21.44 0.73 3.12
CA GLU A 330 21.68 1.98 2.36
C GLU A 330 21.02 3.24 2.96
N ALA A 331 20.66 3.23 4.25
CA ALA A 331 20.29 4.46 4.94
C ALA A 331 21.49 5.43 4.93
N ARG A 332 21.23 6.70 4.58
CA ARG A 332 22.31 7.71 4.49
C ARG A 332 22.82 8.19 5.86
N MET A 333 22.14 7.86 6.95
CA MET A 333 22.61 8.13 8.31
C MET A 333 23.84 7.28 8.58
N PRO A 334 24.98 7.88 8.95
CA PRO A 334 26.19 7.12 9.28
C PRO A 334 25.96 6.26 10.54
N HIS A 335 26.77 5.22 10.70
CA HIS A 335 26.79 4.44 11.94
C HIS A 335 27.58 5.20 13.04
N PHE A 336 27.14 5.03 14.28
CA PHE A 336 27.78 5.63 15.46
C PHE A 336 28.24 4.55 16.45
N SER A 337 28.58 3.37 15.95
CA SER A 337 29.07 2.24 16.76
C SER A 337 30.39 2.50 17.48
N MET A 338 31.08 3.58 17.12
CA MET A 338 32.31 4.03 17.82
C MET A 338 32.02 4.81 19.10
N LEU A 339 30.78 5.24 19.35
CA LEU A 339 30.41 5.96 20.57
C LEU A 339 30.24 5.01 21.75
N GLU A 340 30.42 5.54 22.97
CA GLU A 340 30.07 4.80 24.17
C GLU A 340 28.59 4.50 24.24
N GLU A 341 28.23 3.30 24.69
CA GLU A 341 26.81 2.87 24.79
C GLU A 341 26.01 3.82 25.69
N ALA A 342 26.62 4.35 26.76
CA ALA A 342 25.99 5.30 27.65
C ALA A 342 25.58 6.60 26.92
N ASP A 343 26.40 7.10 26.00
CA ASP A 343 26.12 8.30 25.22
C ASP A 343 25.00 8.05 24.22
N ILE A 344 25.04 6.89 23.52
CA ILE A 344 23.96 6.49 22.61
C ILE A 344 22.63 6.38 23.35
N ASP A 345 22.63 5.72 24.49
CA ASP A 345 21.45 5.53 25.34
C ASP A 345 20.89 6.86 25.87
N ARG A 346 21.78 7.79 26.23
CA ARG A 346 21.39 9.11 26.70
C ARG A 346 20.80 9.96 25.57
N ILE A 347 21.39 9.94 24.38
CA ILE A 347 20.84 10.61 23.20
C ILE A 347 19.47 10.00 22.83
N ALA A 348 19.33 8.68 22.86
CA ALA A 348 18.06 8.03 22.59
C ALA A 348 16.97 8.42 23.60
N ALA A 349 17.31 8.53 24.88
CA ALA A 349 16.40 9.00 25.93
C ALA A 349 16.00 10.47 25.70
N TYR A 350 16.94 11.33 25.37
CA TYR A 350 16.68 12.74 25.02
C TYR A 350 15.69 12.84 23.85
N LEU A 351 15.96 12.16 22.73
CA LEU A 351 15.07 12.17 21.56
C LEU A 351 13.67 11.66 21.90
N LYS A 352 13.55 10.62 22.74
CA LYS A 352 12.25 10.12 23.21
C LYS A 352 11.52 11.12 24.11
N GLY A 353 12.21 12.03 24.74
CA GLY A 353 11.64 13.11 25.56
C GLY A 353 11.09 14.30 24.78
N LEU A 354 11.43 14.44 23.48
CA LEU A 354 10.98 15.54 22.63
C LEU A 354 9.48 15.44 22.31
N ARG A 355 8.73 16.51 22.63
CA ARG A 355 7.27 16.63 22.47
C ARG A 355 6.90 17.83 21.62
#